data_f59444c74bfad833bfd13c798ee3cd18
#
_entry.id   f59444c74bfad833bfd13c798ee3cd18
#
_cell.length_a   1.000
_cell.length_b   1.000
_cell.length_c   1.000
_cell.angle_alpha   90.00
_cell.angle_beta   90.00
_cell.angle_gamma   90.00
#
_symmetry.space_group_name_H-M   'P 1'
#
loop_
_entity.id
_entity.type
_entity.pdbx_description
1 polymer ?
#
loop_
_entity_poly.entity_id
_entity_poly.type
_entity_poly.pdbx_seq_one_letter_code
_entity_poly.pdbx_strand_id
1 'polypeptide(L)'
;YPFIHNVIDYMETECKRAGIQFVRIKPRKTWEELYDKCGFPTRKVRWCNGHYKLDAKRQLSEWLNEVGFYVVHYIGYCADEEHRFNKRLSSKKLEIYPLAENGINEDVILEWAKTQPIFNNYYKTNKRCGCMYCPMSSYLNNLAAAFS
;
A
#
# COMPACT_ATOMS: atom_id res chain seq x y z
N TYR A 1 10.27 8.43 5.37
CA TYR A 1 10.04 8.23 6.82
C TYR A 1 10.98 7.15 7.32
N PRO A 2 11.85 7.41 8.30
CA PRO A 2 12.70 6.39 8.92
C PRO A 2 11.89 5.20 9.44
N PHE A 3 10.71 5.48 9.99
CA PHE A 3 9.80 4.48 10.52
C PHE A 3 9.34 3.45 9.46
N ILE A 4 9.13 3.83 8.20
CA ILE A 4 8.70 2.89 7.15
C ILE A 4 9.78 1.83 6.90
N HIS A 5 11.05 2.18 6.97
CA HIS A 5 12.14 1.21 6.84
C HIS A 5 12.09 0.16 7.96
N ASN A 6 11.87 0.60 9.19
CA ASN A 6 11.72 -0.32 10.33
C ASN A 6 10.53 -1.29 10.16
N VAL A 7 9.40 -0.80 9.62
CA VAL A 7 8.24 -1.66 9.32
C VAL A 7 8.59 -2.69 8.24
N ILE A 8 9.27 -2.27 7.18
CA ILE A 8 9.66 -3.15 6.09
C ILE A 8 10.63 -4.23 6.60
N ASP A 9 11.63 -3.85 7.39
CA ASP A 9 12.62 -4.78 7.96
C ASP A 9 11.97 -5.77 8.94
N TYR A 10 11.02 -5.30 9.75
CA TYR A 10 10.23 -6.16 10.62
C TYR A 10 9.41 -7.17 9.80
N MET A 11 8.68 -6.71 8.78
CA MET A 11 7.87 -7.58 7.92
C MET A 11 8.72 -8.61 7.18
N GLU A 12 9.90 -8.23 6.69
CA GLU A 12 10.84 -9.16 6.09
C GLU A 12 11.29 -10.25 7.08
N THR A 13 11.55 -9.86 8.33
CA THR A 13 11.92 -10.80 9.39
C THR A 13 10.79 -11.79 9.70
N GLU A 14 9.55 -11.30 9.83
CA GLU A 14 8.38 -12.15 10.10
C GLU A 14 8.07 -13.08 8.91
N CYS A 15 8.17 -12.60 7.68
CA CYS A 15 8.03 -13.43 6.48
C CYS A 15 9.08 -14.55 6.47
N LYS A 16 10.33 -14.23 6.79
CA LYS A 16 11.40 -15.22 6.88
C LYS A 16 11.14 -16.27 7.95
N ARG A 17 10.63 -15.88 9.12
CA ARG A 17 10.23 -16.83 10.19
C ARG A 17 9.10 -17.75 9.74
N ALA A 18 8.17 -17.24 8.96
CA ALA A 18 7.03 -17.99 8.43
C ALA A 18 7.38 -18.81 7.18
N GLY A 19 8.62 -18.78 6.69
CA GLY A 19 9.00 -19.46 5.44
C GLY A 19 8.40 -18.80 4.18
N ILE A 20 7.97 -17.54 4.28
CA ILE A 20 7.37 -16.78 3.19
C ILE A 20 8.46 -15.93 2.52
N GLN A 21 8.54 -15.99 1.19
CA GLN A 21 9.47 -15.17 0.45
C GLN A 21 9.04 -13.70 0.49
N PHE A 22 9.96 -12.83 0.90
CA PHE A 22 9.75 -11.38 0.90
C PHE A 22 10.54 -10.74 -0.24
N VAL A 23 9.88 -9.92 -1.06
CA VAL A 23 10.49 -9.28 -2.22
C VAL A 23 10.31 -7.77 -2.13
N ARG A 24 11.41 -7.02 -2.19
CA ARG A 24 11.41 -5.56 -2.28
C ARG A 24 11.50 -5.14 -3.74
N ILE A 25 10.49 -4.46 -4.24
CA ILE A 25 10.41 -4.04 -5.62
C ILE A 25 10.55 -2.52 -5.70
N LYS A 26 11.36 -2.07 -6.66
CA LYS A 26 11.48 -0.64 -6.99
C LYS A 26 10.74 -0.35 -8.29
N PRO A 27 10.11 0.82 -8.44
CA PRO A 27 9.53 1.24 -9.71
C PRO A 27 10.64 1.44 -10.76
N ARG A 28 10.27 1.34 -12.06
CA ARG A 28 11.22 1.55 -13.18
C ARG A 28 11.73 2.98 -13.25
N LYS A 29 10.86 3.93 -12.87
CA LYS A 29 11.19 5.37 -12.87
C LYS A 29 11.36 5.86 -11.46
N THR A 30 12.30 6.77 -11.27
CA THR A 30 12.47 7.45 -9.98
C THR A 30 11.35 8.47 -9.75
N TRP A 31 11.25 8.95 -8.53
CA TRP A 31 10.31 10.02 -8.20
C TRP A 31 10.66 11.29 -8.95
N GLU A 32 11.94 11.62 -9.06
CA GLU A 32 12.49 12.79 -9.73
C GLU A 32 12.15 12.78 -11.22
N GLU A 33 12.40 11.66 -11.91
CA GLU A 33 12.04 11.52 -13.33
C GLU A 33 10.54 11.71 -13.60
N LEU A 34 9.69 11.23 -12.69
CA LEU A 34 8.24 11.42 -12.82
C LEU A 34 7.82 12.84 -12.47
N TYR A 35 8.46 13.45 -11.47
CA TYR A 35 8.22 14.83 -11.08
C TYR A 35 8.58 15.81 -12.18
N ASP A 36 9.76 15.65 -12.80
CA ASP A 36 10.24 16.48 -13.90
C ASP A 36 9.32 16.40 -15.12
N LYS A 37 8.77 15.21 -15.38
CA LYS A 37 7.86 14.99 -16.50
C LYS A 37 6.43 15.47 -16.25
N CYS A 38 5.90 15.27 -15.05
CA CYS A 38 4.48 15.40 -14.74
C CYS A 38 4.16 16.51 -13.74
N GLY A 39 5.18 17.15 -13.16
CA GLY A 39 5.02 18.07 -12.04
C GLY A 39 4.57 17.38 -10.75
N PHE A 40 4.16 18.17 -9.76
CA PHE A 40 3.68 17.64 -8.48
C PHE A 40 2.36 16.86 -8.66
N PRO A 41 2.21 15.68 -8.02
CA PRO A 41 0.97 14.91 -8.14
C PRO A 41 -0.21 15.68 -7.53
N THR A 42 -1.34 15.66 -8.23
CA THR A 42 -2.57 16.33 -7.80
C THR A 42 -3.70 15.32 -7.56
N ARG A 43 -4.84 15.78 -7.04
CA ARG A 43 -6.04 14.93 -6.91
C ARG A 43 -6.53 14.40 -8.26
N LYS A 44 -6.35 15.16 -9.34
CA LYS A 44 -6.74 14.77 -10.71
C LYS A 44 -5.69 13.92 -11.39
N VAL A 45 -4.40 14.25 -11.20
CA VAL A 45 -3.28 13.57 -11.85
C VAL A 45 -2.43 12.85 -10.80
N ARG A 46 -2.79 11.59 -10.53
CA ARG A 46 -2.16 10.75 -9.49
C ARG A 46 -1.12 9.80 -10.07
N TRP A 47 -0.15 10.34 -10.81
CA TRP A 47 0.92 9.52 -11.36
C TRP A 47 1.72 8.76 -10.28
N CYS A 48 1.84 9.32 -9.07
CA CYS A 48 2.47 8.67 -7.93
C CYS A 48 1.82 7.33 -7.54
N ASN A 49 0.53 7.15 -7.82
CA ASN A 49 -0.14 5.87 -7.64
C ASN A 49 0.06 4.96 -8.87
N GLY A 50 -0.25 5.46 -10.07
CA GLY A 50 -0.24 4.66 -11.30
C GLY A 50 1.16 4.29 -11.78
N HIS A 51 2.01 5.29 -11.97
CA HIS A 51 3.32 5.13 -12.57
C HIS A 51 4.46 4.85 -11.58
N TYR A 52 4.21 5.00 -10.28
CA TYR A 52 5.21 4.73 -9.27
C TYR A 52 4.86 3.46 -8.45
N LYS A 53 3.74 3.44 -7.72
CA LYS A 53 3.38 2.31 -6.87
C LYS A 53 2.86 1.09 -7.65
N LEU A 54 1.89 1.30 -8.55
CA LEU A 54 1.26 0.19 -9.26
C LEU A 54 2.16 -0.38 -10.37
N ASP A 55 3.10 0.41 -10.89
CA ASP A 55 4.06 -0.07 -11.88
C ASP A 55 4.98 -1.14 -11.29
N ALA A 56 5.51 -0.93 -10.09
CA ALA A 56 6.33 -1.93 -9.40
C ALA A 56 5.58 -3.26 -9.20
N LYS A 57 4.32 -3.19 -8.74
CA LYS A 57 3.45 -4.38 -8.59
C LYS A 57 3.26 -5.08 -9.94
N ARG A 58 3.00 -4.32 -11.02
CA ARG A 58 2.77 -4.87 -12.36
C ARG A 58 4.00 -5.59 -12.88
N GLN A 59 5.18 -5.01 -12.75
CA GLN A 59 6.44 -5.62 -13.16
C GLN A 59 6.63 -7.02 -12.54
N LEU A 60 6.42 -7.14 -11.24
CA LEU A 60 6.53 -8.44 -10.56
C LEU A 60 5.50 -9.44 -11.11
N SER A 61 4.25 -9.00 -11.30
CA SER A 61 3.19 -9.88 -11.81
C SER A 61 3.47 -10.33 -13.25
N GLU A 62 3.96 -9.44 -14.10
CA GLU A 62 4.35 -9.74 -15.48
C GLU A 62 5.49 -10.77 -15.49
N TRP A 63 6.55 -10.53 -14.74
CA TRP A 63 7.66 -11.46 -14.64
C TRP A 63 7.25 -12.84 -14.11
N LEU A 64 6.44 -12.91 -13.05
CA LEU A 64 5.94 -14.18 -12.52
C LEU A 64 5.12 -14.95 -13.56
N ASN A 65 4.26 -14.26 -14.32
CA ASN A 65 3.48 -14.88 -15.38
C ASN A 65 4.39 -15.41 -16.53
N GLU A 66 5.42 -14.67 -16.91
CA GLU A 66 6.39 -15.07 -17.94
C GLU A 66 7.14 -16.36 -17.57
N VAL A 67 7.44 -16.53 -16.27
CA VAL A 67 8.08 -17.76 -15.77
C VAL A 67 7.08 -18.88 -15.40
N GLY A 68 5.81 -18.72 -15.75
CA GLY A 68 4.79 -19.76 -15.66
C GLY A 68 3.98 -19.80 -14.35
N PHE A 69 4.04 -18.76 -13.51
CA PHE A 69 3.22 -18.70 -12.30
C PHE A 69 1.88 -17.97 -12.55
N TYR A 70 0.82 -18.47 -11.94
CA TYR A 70 -0.44 -17.74 -11.81
C TYR A 70 -0.36 -16.81 -10.60
N VAL A 71 -0.59 -15.51 -10.83
CA VAL A 71 -0.49 -14.50 -9.78
C VAL A 71 -1.86 -14.22 -9.19
N VAL A 72 -2.07 -14.58 -7.93
CA VAL A 72 -3.24 -14.22 -7.13
C VAL A 72 -2.87 -13.06 -6.21
N HIS A 73 -3.66 -11.99 -6.24
CA HIS A 73 -3.42 -10.82 -5.40
C HIS A 73 -4.31 -10.83 -4.16
N TYR A 74 -3.71 -10.91 -2.99
CA TYR A 74 -4.40 -10.66 -1.72
C TYR A 74 -4.37 -9.16 -1.43
N ILE A 75 -5.54 -8.55 -1.34
CA ILE A 75 -5.68 -7.10 -1.15
C ILE A 75 -6.42 -6.82 0.15
N GLY A 76 -5.79 -6.07 1.05
CA GLY A 76 -6.30 -5.76 2.38
C GLY A 76 -7.35 -4.64 2.37
N TYR A 77 -8.41 -4.75 1.56
CA TYR A 77 -9.59 -3.90 1.71
C TYR A 77 -10.46 -4.46 2.83
N CYS A 78 -10.91 -3.56 3.71
CA CYS A 78 -11.83 -3.88 4.79
C CYS A 78 -13.28 -3.92 4.29
N ALA A 79 -14.18 -4.53 5.07
CA ALA A 79 -15.59 -4.70 4.67
C ALA A 79 -16.31 -3.36 4.45
N ASP A 80 -15.97 -2.32 5.23
CA ASP A 80 -16.49 -0.96 5.11
C ASP A 80 -15.92 -0.16 3.91
N GLU A 81 -14.98 -0.74 3.14
CA GLU A 81 -14.44 -0.17 1.91
C GLU A 81 -15.09 -0.74 0.62
N GLU A 82 -16.31 -1.24 0.70
CA GLU A 82 -17.04 -1.92 -0.39
C GLU A 82 -16.96 -1.17 -1.73
N HIS A 83 -17.08 0.15 -1.70
CA HIS A 83 -17.00 1.01 -2.89
C HIS A 83 -15.66 0.90 -3.65
N ARG A 84 -14.61 0.37 -3.03
CA ARG A 84 -13.26 0.22 -3.62
C ARG A 84 -13.09 -1.10 -4.35
N PHE A 85 -13.71 -2.17 -3.88
CA PHE A 85 -13.56 -3.50 -4.48
C PHE A 85 -14.70 -3.87 -5.43
N ASN A 86 -15.93 -3.40 -5.24
CA ASN A 86 -17.04 -3.65 -6.16
C ASN A 86 -16.75 -3.23 -7.61
N LYS A 87 -15.99 -2.15 -7.80
CA LYS A 87 -15.53 -1.71 -9.13
C LYS A 87 -14.52 -2.67 -9.77
N ARG A 88 -13.90 -3.57 -9.00
CA ARG A 88 -12.84 -4.48 -9.42
C ARG A 88 -13.32 -5.90 -9.64
N LEU A 89 -14.47 -6.29 -9.08
CA LEU A 89 -15.05 -7.61 -9.27
C LEU A 89 -15.32 -7.95 -10.75
N SER A 90 -15.40 -6.95 -11.62
CA SER A 90 -15.50 -7.11 -13.08
C SER A 90 -14.14 -7.28 -13.77
N SER A 91 -13.03 -7.18 -13.07
CA SER A 91 -11.69 -7.32 -13.66
C SER A 91 -11.33 -8.79 -13.82
N LYS A 92 -10.66 -9.14 -14.94
CA LYS A 92 -10.13 -10.50 -15.19
C LYS A 92 -8.95 -10.88 -14.28
N LYS A 93 -8.65 -10.09 -13.26
CA LYS A 93 -7.54 -10.33 -12.33
C LYS A 93 -8.00 -11.22 -11.19
N LEU A 94 -7.19 -12.19 -10.83
CA LEU A 94 -7.40 -13.00 -9.64
C LEU A 94 -7.04 -12.16 -8.40
N GLU A 95 -8.04 -11.49 -7.85
CA GLU A 95 -7.92 -10.68 -6.63
C GLU A 95 -8.80 -11.29 -5.52
N ILE A 96 -8.25 -11.42 -4.32
CA ILE A 96 -8.91 -11.93 -3.12
C ILE A 96 -8.88 -10.82 -2.07
N TYR A 97 -9.97 -10.62 -1.36
CA TYR A 97 -10.15 -9.57 -0.36
C TYR A 97 -10.44 -10.18 1.02
N PRO A 98 -9.45 -10.82 1.67
CA PRO A 98 -9.71 -11.66 2.84
C PRO A 98 -10.34 -10.92 4.02
N LEU A 99 -10.04 -9.63 4.22
CA LEU A 99 -10.66 -8.86 5.30
C LEU A 99 -12.13 -8.57 4.98
N ALA A 100 -12.41 -8.12 3.76
CA ALA A 100 -13.78 -7.83 3.33
C ALA A 100 -14.64 -9.09 3.28
N GLU A 101 -14.12 -10.20 2.76
CA GLU A 101 -14.80 -11.50 2.67
C GLU A 101 -15.14 -12.08 4.06
N ASN A 102 -14.37 -11.73 5.10
CA ASN A 102 -14.63 -12.13 6.47
C ASN A 102 -15.36 -11.04 7.31
N GLY A 103 -15.88 -9.99 6.70
CA GLY A 103 -16.62 -8.94 7.38
C GLY A 103 -15.78 -8.08 8.33
N ILE A 104 -14.47 -8.01 8.13
CA ILE A 104 -13.55 -7.29 9.00
C ILE A 104 -13.46 -5.82 8.58
N ASN A 105 -13.87 -4.93 9.47
CA ASN A 105 -13.84 -3.48 9.27
C ASN A 105 -12.50 -2.84 9.63
N GLU A 106 -12.27 -1.61 9.15
CA GLU A 106 -11.03 -0.85 9.40
C GLU A 106 -10.76 -0.66 10.91
N ASP A 107 -11.80 -0.45 11.72
CA ASP A 107 -11.67 -0.29 13.18
C ASP A 107 -11.09 -1.55 13.86
N VAL A 108 -11.55 -2.73 13.46
CA VAL A 108 -11.06 -4.01 14.00
C VAL A 108 -9.57 -4.19 13.68
N ILE A 109 -9.18 -3.88 12.44
CA ILE A 109 -7.77 -3.95 12.02
C ILE A 109 -6.92 -2.93 12.77
N LEU A 110 -7.44 -1.73 13.00
CA LEU A 110 -6.71 -0.70 13.75
C LEU A 110 -6.48 -1.10 15.20
N GLU A 111 -7.49 -1.67 15.89
CA GLU A 111 -7.33 -2.18 17.25
C GLU A 111 -6.32 -3.33 17.32
N TRP A 112 -6.41 -4.27 16.39
CA TRP A 112 -5.40 -5.33 16.28
C TRP A 112 -4.00 -4.76 16.02
N ALA A 113 -3.86 -3.79 15.12
CA ALA A 113 -2.58 -3.18 14.79
C ALA A 113 -1.92 -2.50 15.99
N LYS A 114 -2.69 -1.91 16.92
CA LYS A 114 -2.19 -1.32 18.17
C LYS A 114 -1.49 -2.32 19.08
N THR A 115 -1.85 -3.60 18.99
CA THR A 115 -1.22 -4.67 19.77
C THR A 115 0.11 -5.15 19.17
N GLN A 116 0.43 -4.74 17.94
CA GLN A 116 1.64 -5.20 17.27
C GLN A 116 2.88 -4.42 17.75
N PRO A 117 4.05 -5.09 17.84
CA PRO A 117 5.29 -4.46 18.33
C PRO A 117 5.72 -3.24 17.52
N ILE A 118 5.26 -3.14 16.27
CA ILE A 118 5.67 -2.10 15.32
C ILE A 118 4.48 -1.22 14.92
N PHE A 119 3.61 -0.90 15.86
CA PHE A 119 2.50 0.00 15.61
C PHE A 119 2.99 1.42 15.28
N ASN A 120 2.54 1.95 14.16
CA ASN A 120 2.90 3.31 13.75
C ASN A 120 2.17 4.35 14.60
N ASN A 121 2.91 5.14 15.36
CA ASN A 121 2.38 6.23 16.18
C ASN A 121 1.56 7.27 15.40
N TYR A 122 1.78 7.37 14.09
CA TYR A 122 0.98 8.21 13.21
C TYR A 122 -0.52 7.88 13.29
N TYR A 123 -0.88 6.60 13.45
CA TYR A 123 -2.27 6.17 13.59
C TYR A 123 -2.90 6.51 14.95
N LYS A 124 -2.13 6.98 15.93
CA LYS A 124 -2.70 7.50 17.20
C LYS A 124 -3.50 8.78 16.96
N THR A 125 -3.11 9.58 15.99
CA THR A 125 -3.70 10.90 15.69
C THR A 125 -4.43 10.95 14.36
N ASN A 126 -4.17 10.02 13.46
CA ASN A 126 -4.68 10.04 12.09
C ASN A 126 -5.32 8.70 11.71
N LYS A 127 -6.52 8.74 11.19
CA LYS A 127 -7.24 7.54 10.74
C LYS A 127 -6.64 6.88 9.50
N ARG A 128 -5.85 7.59 8.69
CA ARG A 128 -5.27 7.08 7.45
C ARG A 128 -3.83 7.55 7.28
N CYS A 129 -2.92 6.59 7.10
CA CYS A 129 -1.56 6.88 6.70
C CYS A 129 -1.49 7.12 5.18
N GLY A 130 -0.84 8.20 4.80
CA GLY A 130 -0.56 8.53 3.41
C GLY A 130 0.93 8.75 3.18
N CYS A 131 1.31 9.00 1.93
CA CYS A 131 2.64 9.52 1.63
C CYS A 131 2.75 10.94 2.19
N MET A 132 3.96 11.38 2.56
CA MET A 132 4.24 12.73 3.10
C MET A 132 3.61 13.85 2.26
N TYR A 133 3.64 13.70 0.93
CA TYR A 133 3.10 14.67 -0.02
C TYR A 133 1.85 14.13 -0.72
N CYS A 134 0.97 13.43 0.00
CA CYS A 134 -0.22 12.86 -0.62
C CYS A 134 -1.25 13.95 -0.96
N PRO A 135 -1.60 14.16 -2.23
CA PRO A 135 -2.59 15.17 -2.61
C PRO A 135 -4.01 14.83 -2.14
N MET A 136 -4.22 13.61 -1.63
CA MET A 136 -5.49 13.16 -1.05
C MET A 136 -5.54 13.36 0.46
N SER A 137 -4.41 13.73 1.09
CA SER A 137 -4.34 13.99 2.52
C SER A 137 -4.85 15.41 2.83
N SER A 138 -5.35 15.63 4.04
CA SER A 138 -5.60 16.97 4.52
C SER A 138 -4.28 17.70 4.80
N TYR A 139 -4.30 19.03 4.75
CA TYR A 139 -3.12 19.86 5.06
C TYR A 139 -2.54 19.54 6.45
N LEU A 140 -3.40 19.38 7.45
CA LEU A 140 -2.98 19.05 8.82
C LEU A 140 -2.29 17.68 8.90
N ASN A 141 -2.77 16.67 8.16
CA ASN A 141 -2.14 15.37 8.10
C ASN A 141 -0.76 15.42 7.43
N ASN A 142 -0.59 16.26 6.42
CA ASN A 142 0.70 16.46 5.77
C ASN A 142 1.71 17.15 6.70
N LEU A 143 1.28 18.13 7.48
CA LEU A 143 2.13 18.76 8.50
C LEU A 143 2.52 17.78 9.59
N ALA A 144 1.59 17.07 10.19
CA ALA A 144 1.88 16.06 11.21
C ALA A 144 2.88 15.01 10.69
N ALA A 145 2.75 14.63 9.42
CA ALA A 145 3.65 13.69 8.78
C ALA A 145 5.06 14.26 8.50
N ALA A 146 5.22 15.56 8.37
CA ALA A 146 6.51 16.20 8.12
C ALA A 146 7.34 16.36 9.40
N PHE A 147 6.70 16.35 10.59
CA PHE A 147 7.33 16.56 11.90
C PHE A 147 7.35 15.30 12.78
N SER A 148 6.87 14.16 12.31
CA SER A 148 6.94 12.85 12.95
C SER A 148 8.12 12.03 12.42
#